data_601b5adb579f030ebdea44f61e566545
#
_entry.id   601b5adb579f030ebdea44f61e566545
#
_cell.length_a   1.000
_cell.length_b   1.000
_cell.length_c   1.000
_cell.angle_alpha   90.00
_cell.angle_beta   90.00
_cell.angle_gamma   90.00
#
_symmetry.space_group_name_H-M   'P 1'
#
loop_
_entity.id
_entity.type
_entity.pdbx_description
1 polymer ?
#
loop_
_entity_poly.entity_id
_entity_poly.type
_entity_poly.pdbx_seq_one_letter_code
_entity_poly.pdbx_strand_id
1 'polypeptide(L)'
;MRPQPDFIHEFVSGSSGRTLLLLHGTGGNERDLIPLGRELDPNASLLSPRGKVLENGMPRFFRRLAEGVFDLEDLKKRTHELEDFVIAAADRYKIDIHHIIAVGYSNGANIAASMLLLRPEILSAAILFRAMVPLIPDTQPDLGSVRVWIGAGSSDPIVPASETKQLAELLRSAGADVTIRFFQGGHELTQADVHDAQEWLRA
;
A
#
# COMPACT_ATOMS: atom_id res chain seq x y z
N MET A 1 8.25 -1.80 -27.21
CA MET A 1 8.15 -2.56 -25.95
C MET A 1 8.68 -1.65 -24.85
N ARG A 2 7.86 -1.26 -23.86
CA ARG A 2 8.39 -0.58 -22.66
C ARG A 2 9.26 -1.60 -21.91
N PRO A 3 10.44 -1.21 -21.38
CA PRO A 3 11.20 -2.11 -20.52
C PRO A 3 10.32 -2.48 -19.33
N GLN A 4 10.10 -3.78 -19.12
CA GLN A 4 9.33 -4.22 -17.95
C GLN A 4 10.15 -3.89 -16.70
N PRO A 5 9.59 -3.14 -15.74
CA PRO A 5 10.30 -2.87 -14.50
C PRO A 5 10.49 -4.16 -13.74
N ASP A 6 11.74 -4.56 -13.60
CA ASP A 6 12.10 -5.84 -12.99
C ASP A 6 12.12 -5.68 -11.45
N PHE A 7 11.04 -6.13 -10.80
CA PHE A 7 10.99 -6.26 -9.35
C PHE A 7 11.27 -7.70 -8.95
N ILE A 8 12.15 -7.92 -7.98
CA ILE A 8 12.17 -9.18 -7.24
C ILE A 8 10.80 -9.30 -6.58
N HIS A 9 10.07 -10.38 -6.81
CA HIS A 9 8.71 -10.53 -6.27
C HIS A 9 8.33 -11.99 -6.09
N GLU A 10 7.35 -12.22 -5.21
CA GLU A 10 6.61 -13.48 -5.09
C GLU A 10 5.23 -13.31 -5.70
N PHE A 11 4.77 -14.34 -6.38
CA PHE A 11 3.37 -14.47 -6.81
C PHE A 11 2.80 -15.80 -6.33
N VAL A 12 1.69 -15.73 -5.62
CA VAL A 12 0.97 -16.90 -5.13
C VAL A 12 -0.44 -16.87 -5.68
N SER A 13 -0.77 -17.82 -6.54
CA SER A 13 -2.10 -17.91 -7.16
C SER A 13 -3.20 -18.16 -6.10
N GLY A 14 -4.32 -17.52 -6.28
CA GLY A 14 -5.56 -17.70 -5.50
C GLY A 14 -6.73 -18.13 -6.38
N SER A 15 -7.92 -18.19 -5.79
CA SER A 15 -9.17 -18.65 -6.45
C SER A 15 -10.32 -17.65 -6.40
N SER A 16 -10.20 -16.53 -5.66
CA SER A 16 -11.31 -15.58 -5.47
C SER A 16 -11.47 -14.55 -6.60
N GLY A 17 -10.56 -14.51 -7.56
CA GLY A 17 -10.50 -13.43 -8.57
C GLY A 17 -9.92 -12.10 -8.06
N ARG A 18 -9.78 -11.92 -6.74
CA ARG A 18 -9.11 -10.77 -6.13
C ARG A 18 -7.60 -10.99 -6.06
N THR A 19 -6.84 -9.90 -6.14
CA THR A 19 -5.39 -9.92 -5.93
C THR A 19 -5.01 -8.91 -4.87
N LEU A 20 -4.28 -9.35 -3.84
CA LEU A 20 -3.66 -8.48 -2.85
C LEU A 20 -2.24 -8.12 -3.33
N LEU A 21 -2.00 -6.83 -3.55
CA LEU A 21 -0.67 -6.26 -3.78
C LEU A 21 -0.05 -5.95 -2.42
N LEU A 22 0.93 -6.76 -2.02
CA LEU A 22 1.54 -6.71 -0.69
C LEU A 22 2.80 -5.85 -0.71
N LEU A 23 2.80 -4.75 0.05
CA LEU A 23 3.86 -3.74 0.06
C LEU A 23 4.47 -3.64 1.46
N HIS A 24 5.67 -4.20 1.62
CA HIS A 24 6.37 -4.33 2.90
C HIS A 24 6.84 -2.99 3.48
N GLY A 25 7.11 -2.97 4.79
CA GLY A 25 7.74 -1.85 5.46
C GLY A 25 9.26 -1.78 5.20
N THR A 26 9.92 -0.76 5.73
CA THR A 26 11.38 -0.60 5.64
C THR A 26 12.11 -1.82 6.17
N GLY A 27 13.06 -2.34 5.42
CA GLY A 27 13.86 -3.51 5.78
C GLY A 27 13.22 -4.85 5.43
N GLY A 28 11.95 -4.84 5.00
CA GLY A 28 11.24 -6.03 4.57
C GLY A 28 11.62 -6.50 3.17
N ASN A 29 10.95 -7.57 2.73
CA ASN A 29 11.18 -8.19 1.43
C ASN A 29 9.86 -8.75 0.86
N GLU A 30 9.92 -9.39 -0.29
CA GLU A 30 8.76 -9.95 -1.01
C GLU A 30 8.03 -11.09 -0.30
N ARG A 31 8.55 -11.62 0.81
CA ARG A 31 7.94 -12.72 1.56
C ARG A 31 7.28 -12.29 2.87
N ASP A 32 7.65 -11.14 3.38
CA ASP A 32 7.30 -10.72 4.75
C ASP A 32 5.79 -10.59 4.95
N LEU A 33 5.05 -10.08 3.96
CA LEU A 33 3.60 -9.89 4.07
C LEU A 33 2.76 -11.05 3.49
N ILE A 34 3.38 -12.12 2.99
CA ILE A 34 2.63 -13.29 2.48
C ILE A 34 1.73 -13.89 3.57
N PRO A 35 2.21 -14.11 4.84
CA PRO A 35 1.34 -14.59 5.90
C PRO A 35 0.15 -13.66 6.18
N LEU A 36 0.39 -12.34 6.24
CA LEU A 36 -0.67 -11.34 6.42
C LEU A 36 -1.69 -11.40 5.27
N GLY A 37 -1.24 -11.48 4.02
CA GLY A 37 -2.13 -11.60 2.86
C GLY A 37 -3.03 -12.84 2.94
N ARG A 38 -2.49 -13.97 3.39
CA ARG A 38 -3.25 -15.21 3.60
C ARG A 38 -4.24 -15.12 4.77
N GLU A 39 -3.92 -14.36 5.80
CA GLU A 39 -4.82 -14.11 6.92
C GLU A 39 -5.97 -13.18 6.51
N LEU A 40 -5.70 -12.12 5.74
CA LEU A 40 -6.70 -11.18 5.25
C LEU A 40 -7.69 -11.84 4.27
N ASP A 41 -7.18 -12.55 3.25
CA ASP A 41 -7.98 -13.31 2.29
C ASP A 41 -7.24 -14.58 1.86
N PRO A 42 -7.59 -15.75 2.43
CA PRO A 42 -6.93 -17.01 2.10
C PRO A 42 -7.10 -17.44 0.64
N ASN A 43 -8.11 -16.91 -0.06
CA ASN A 43 -8.44 -17.26 -1.43
C ASN A 43 -7.93 -16.25 -2.48
N ALA A 44 -7.43 -15.08 -2.06
CA ALA A 44 -6.88 -14.10 -2.99
C ALA A 44 -5.56 -14.56 -3.60
N SER A 45 -5.28 -14.10 -4.82
CA SER A 45 -3.92 -14.11 -5.36
C SER A 45 -3.08 -13.08 -4.60
N LEU A 46 -1.79 -13.38 -4.41
CA LEU A 46 -0.86 -12.48 -3.71
C LEU A 46 0.25 -12.08 -4.69
N LEU A 47 0.43 -10.78 -4.89
CA LEU A 47 1.53 -10.20 -5.66
C LEU A 47 2.36 -9.35 -4.69
N SER A 48 3.60 -9.76 -4.42
CA SER A 48 4.43 -9.14 -3.39
C SER A 48 5.80 -8.76 -3.94
N PRO A 49 6.00 -7.50 -4.39
CA PRO A 49 7.29 -7.02 -4.86
C PRO A 49 8.18 -6.59 -3.69
N ARG A 50 9.52 -6.69 -3.91
CA ARG A 50 10.52 -6.09 -3.03
C ARG A 50 10.84 -4.67 -3.48
N GLY A 51 10.84 -3.71 -2.56
CA GLY A 51 11.27 -2.34 -2.81
C GLY A 51 12.71 -2.28 -3.32
N LYS A 52 12.96 -1.43 -4.32
CA LYS A 52 14.24 -1.36 -5.05
C LYS A 52 15.28 -0.42 -4.43
N VAL A 53 14.87 0.43 -3.50
CA VAL A 53 15.78 1.38 -2.84
C VAL A 53 16.42 0.69 -1.64
N LEU A 54 17.73 0.87 -1.47
CA LEU A 54 18.46 0.40 -0.29
C LEU A 54 18.83 1.60 0.58
N GLU A 55 18.34 1.60 1.81
CA GLU A 55 18.74 2.54 2.86
C GLU A 55 19.53 1.77 3.91
N ASN A 56 20.84 1.96 3.99
CA ASN A 56 21.73 1.21 4.88
C ASN A 56 21.57 -0.32 4.74
N GLY A 57 21.39 -0.81 3.50
CA GLY A 57 21.15 -2.22 3.20
C GLY A 57 19.72 -2.70 3.40
N MET A 58 18.81 -1.86 3.92
CA MET A 58 17.41 -2.19 4.12
C MET A 58 16.57 -1.83 2.89
N PRO A 59 15.81 -2.77 2.28
CA PRO A 59 14.94 -2.47 1.16
C PRO A 59 13.81 -1.52 1.53
N ARG A 60 13.51 -0.58 0.63
CA ARG A 60 12.40 0.37 0.67
C ARG A 60 11.81 0.55 -0.72
N PHE A 61 10.56 0.99 -0.80
CA PHE A 61 9.96 1.32 -2.09
C PHE A 61 10.46 2.66 -2.63
N PHE A 62 10.74 3.62 -1.78
CA PHE A 62 11.24 4.94 -2.17
C PHE A 62 12.16 5.53 -1.10
N ARG A 63 12.97 6.50 -1.51
CA ARG A 63 13.96 7.17 -0.66
C ARG A 63 13.30 8.20 0.27
N ARG A 64 13.85 8.36 1.46
CA ARG A 64 13.57 9.48 2.36
C ARG A 64 14.84 10.32 2.56
N LEU A 65 14.67 11.61 2.85
CA LEU A 65 15.76 12.53 3.19
C LEU A 65 16.07 12.51 4.69
N ALA A 66 15.04 12.31 5.49
CA ALA A 66 15.09 12.10 6.94
C ALA A 66 13.85 11.33 7.39
N GLU A 67 13.75 10.99 8.67
CA GLU A 67 12.54 10.39 9.23
C GLU A 67 11.35 11.35 9.05
N GLY A 68 10.25 10.86 8.47
CA GLY A 68 9.08 11.67 8.14
C GLY A 68 9.26 12.64 6.95
N VAL A 69 10.44 12.72 6.33
CA VAL A 69 10.71 13.62 5.20
C VAL A 69 11.05 12.80 3.95
N PHE A 70 10.12 12.74 3.02
CA PHE A 70 10.26 11.95 1.80
C PHE A 70 10.97 12.72 0.68
N ASP A 71 11.75 11.99 -0.12
CA ASP A 71 12.24 12.48 -1.41
C ASP A 71 11.10 12.36 -2.42
N LEU A 72 10.38 13.47 -2.65
CA LEU A 72 9.16 13.47 -3.46
C LEU A 72 9.42 13.11 -4.93
N GLU A 73 10.57 13.46 -5.48
CA GLU A 73 10.91 13.11 -6.85
C GLU A 73 11.16 11.61 -6.99
N ASP A 74 11.89 11.02 -6.03
CA ASP A 74 12.09 9.56 -6.01
C ASP A 74 10.76 8.85 -5.73
N LEU A 75 9.92 9.35 -4.83
CA LEU A 75 8.60 8.79 -4.54
C LEU A 75 7.72 8.75 -5.80
N LYS A 76 7.57 9.87 -6.52
CA LYS A 76 6.80 9.92 -7.77
C LYS A 76 7.35 8.92 -8.79
N LYS A 77 8.66 8.92 -9.01
CA LYS A 77 9.32 7.98 -9.92
C LYS A 77 9.06 6.52 -9.54
N ARG A 78 9.23 6.16 -8.26
CA ARG A 78 9.04 4.79 -7.78
C ARG A 78 7.59 4.35 -7.80
N THR A 79 6.67 5.27 -7.60
CA THR A 79 5.23 4.99 -7.75
C THR A 79 4.93 4.56 -9.19
N HIS A 80 5.39 5.31 -10.19
CA HIS A 80 5.19 4.95 -11.60
C HIS A 80 5.89 3.63 -11.98
N GLU A 81 7.11 3.38 -11.48
CA GLU A 81 7.79 2.10 -11.70
C GLU A 81 7.01 0.92 -11.11
N LEU A 82 6.40 1.09 -9.92
CA LEU A 82 5.59 0.06 -9.28
C LEU A 82 4.29 -0.20 -10.05
N GLU A 83 3.65 0.85 -10.55
CA GLU A 83 2.44 0.74 -11.40
C GLU A 83 2.73 -0.01 -12.69
N ASP A 84 3.80 0.37 -13.41
CA ASP A 84 4.23 -0.33 -14.62
C ASP A 84 4.50 -1.82 -14.34
N PHE A 85 5.10 -2.13 -13.19
CA PHE A 85 5.28 -3.52 -12.75
C PHE A 85 3.94 -4.22 -12.50
N VAL A 86 3.00 -3.58 -11.80
CA VAL A 86 1.68 -4.17 -11.50
C VAL A 86 0.91 -4.48 -12.79
N ILE A 87 0.94 -3.56 -13.77
CA ILE A 87 0.30 -3.76 -15.08
C ILE A 87 0.95 -4.94 -15.81
N ALA A 88 2.28 -5.02 -15.83
CA ALA A 88 3.01 -6.11 -16.47
C ALA A 88 2.76 -7.46 -15.77
N ALA A 89 2.69 -7.47 -14.43
CA ALA A 89 2.37 -8.65 -13.65
C ALA A 89 0.92 -9.11 -13.88
N ALA A 90 -0.03 -8.16 -14.02
CA ALA A 90 -1.42 -8.46 -14.33
C ALA A 90 -1.54 -9.21 -15.66
N ASP A 91 -0.85 -8.77 -16.71
CA ASP A 91 -0.81 -9.50 -17.98
C ASP A 91 -0.14 -10.89 -17.85
N ARG A 92 1.02 -10.95 -17.17
CA ARG A 92 1.80 -12.19 -17.00
C ARG A 92 1.05 -13.25 -16.23
N TYR A 93 0.41 -12.89 -15.12
CA TYR A 93 -0.26 -13.82 -14.20
C TYR A 93 -1.77 -13.91 -14.42
N LYS A 94 -2.30 -13.20 -15.44
CA LYS A 94 -3.74 -13.16 -15.76
C LYS A 94 -4.58 -12.65 -14.58
N ILE A 95 -4.07 -11.62 -13.91
CA ILE A 95 -4.75 -10.91 -12.85
C ILE A 95 -5.74 -9.92 -13.46
N ASP A 96 -6.94 -9.84 -12.90
CA ASP A 96 -7.86 -8.76 -13.24
C ASP A 96 -7.41 -7.46 -12.55
N ILE A 97 -6.99 -6.49 -13.34
CA ILE A 97 -6.47 -5.20 -12.85
C ILE A 97 -7.53 -4.40 -12.08
N HIS A 98 -8.82 -4.63 -12.35
CA HIS A 98 -9.92 -3.97 -11.64
C HIS A 98 -10.22 -4.56 -10.26
N HIS A 99 -9.55 -5.64 -9.88
CA HIS A 99 -9.71 -6.32 -8.60
C HIS A 99 -8.40 -6.41 -7.80
N ILE A 100 -7.51 -5.42 -8.00
CA ILE A 100 -6.27 -5.29 -7.22
C ILE A 100 -6.52 -4.42 -6.00
N ILE A 101 -6.19 -4.97 -4.83
CA ILE A 101 -6.30 -4.31 -3.52
C ILE A 101 -4.88 -4.18 -2.95
N ALA A 102 -4.44 -2.96 -2.69
CA ALA A 102 -3.15 -2.76 -2.04
C ALA A 102 -3.24 -3.06 -0.54
N VAL A 103 -2.27 -3.78 -0.02
CA VAL A 103 -2.06 -3.99 1.43
C VAL A 103 -0.65 -3.54 1.75
N GLY A 104 -0.53 -2.38 2.39
CA GLY A 104 0.75 -1.77 2.69
C GLY A 104 1.00 -1.59 4.18
N TYR A 105 2.26 -1.70 4.59
CA TYR A 105 2.71 -1.40 5.94
C TYR A 105 3.82 -0.34 5.91
N SER A 106 3.64 0.75 6.69
CA SER A 106 4.64 1.82 6.86
C SER A 106 5.10 2.38 5.50
N ASN A 107 6.37 2.21 5.09
CA ASN A 107 6.87 2.62 3.78
C ASN A 107 6.03 2.05 2.62
N GLY A 108 5.58 0.79 2.72
CA GLY A 108 4.69 0.16 1.75
C GLY A 108 3.28 0.76 1.73
N ALA A 109 2.75 1.19 2.89
CA ALA A 109 1.48 1.89 2.96
C ALA A 109 1.57 3.29 2.32
N ASN A 110 2.71 3.96 2.49
CA ASN A 110 2.93 5.29 1.92
C ASN A 110 3.01 5.25 0.38
N ILE A 111 3.69 4.25 -0.20
CA ILE A 111 3.71 4.12 -1.67
C ILE A 111 2.34 3.66 -2.21
N ALA A 112 1.58 2.83 -1.48
CA ALA A 112 0.20 2.49 -1.85
C ALA A 112 -0.70 3.73 -1.87
N ALA A 113 -0.61 4.60 -0.86
CA ALA A 113 -1.31 5.88 -0.84
C ALA A 113 -0.86 6.80 -1.98
N SER A 114 0.44 6.80 -2.34
CA SER A 114 0.96 7.53 -3.49
C SER A 114 0.39 7.01 -4.82
N MET A 115 0.19 5.68 -4.96
CA MET A 115 -0.48 5.10 -6.13
C MET A 115 -1.93 5.61 -6.25
N LEU A 116 -2.69 5.61 -5.16
CA LEU A 116 -4.05 6.17 -5.16
C LEU A 116 -4.09 7.64 -5.58
N LEU A 117 -3.13 8.44 -5.14
CA LEU A 117 -3.09 9.87 -5.41
C LEU A 117 -2.58 10.24 -6.80
N LEU A 118 -1.74 9.42 -7.43
CA LEU A 118 -1.12 9.69 -8.73
C LEU A 118 -1.74 8.89 -9.88
N ARG A 119 -2.28 7.68 -9.60
CA ARG A 119 -2.83 6.75 -10.59
C ARG A 119 -4.05 6.02 -10.02
N PRO A 120 -5.15 6.74 -9.86
CA PRO A 120 -6.36 6.24 -9.20
C PRO A 120 -6.99 5.01 -9.86
N GLU A 121 -6.69 4.75 -11.14
CA GLU A 121 -7.26 3.67 -11.94
C GLU A 121 -6.68 2.27 -11.64
N ILE A 122 -5.57 2.16 -10.89
CA ILE A 122 -4.84 0.89 -10.70
C ILE A 122 -5.40 0.08 -9.52
N LEU A 123 -5.86 0.75 -8.47
CA LEU A 123 -6.27 0.09 -7.25
C LEU A 123 -7.78 0.23 -7.03
N SER A 124 -8.48 -0.89 -6.82
CA SER A 124 -9.90 -0.90 -6.48
C SER A 124 -10.16 -0.62 -4.99
N ALA A 125 -9.19 -0.92 -4.14
CA ALA A 125 -9.22 -0.64 -2.72
C ALA A 125 -7.81 -0.63 -2.11
N ALA A 126 -7.68 -0.13 -0.88
CA ALA A 126 -6.42 -0.20 -0.15
C ALA A 126 -6.61 -0.42 1.35
N ILE A 127 -5.72 -1.22 1.94
CA ILE A 127 -5.53 -1.41 3.39
C ILE A 127 -4.17 -0.83 3.73
N LEU A 128 -4.17 0.25 4.50
CA LEU A 128 -2.98 1.04 4.81
C LEU A 128 -2.68 0.97 6.31
N PHE A 129 -1.67 0.21 6.68
CA PHE A 129 -1.21 0.11 8.06
C PHE A 129 -0.10 1.12 8.33
N ARG A 130 -0.28 1.99 9.33
CA ARG A 130 0.72 2.99 9.79
C ARG A 130 1.18 3.91 8.67
N ALA A 131 0.21 4.43 7.90
CA ALA A 131 0.45 5.35 6.79
C ALA A 131 0.43 6.81 7.24
N MET A 132 1.24 7.62 6.60
CA MET A 132 1.22 9.10 6.68
C MET A 132 1.01 9.69 5.28
N VAL A 133 0.78 11.01 5.19
CA VAL A 133 0.63 11.69 3.89
C VAL A 133 1.92 11.54 3.08
N PRO A 134 1.90 10.84 1.92
CA PRO A 134 3.10 10.63 1.13
C PRO A 134 3.47 11.87 0.30
N LEU A 135 2.47 12.54 -0.26
CA LEU A 135 2.57 13.75 -1.05
C LEU A 135 1.20 14.41 -1.18
N ILE A 136 1.19 15.67 -1.60
CA ILE A 136 -0.02 16.36 -2.05
C ILE A 136 0.03 16.36 -3.60
N PRO A 137 -0.97 15.81 -4.27
CA PRO A 137 -0.99 15.76 -5.74
C PRO A 137 -1.23 17.16 -6.34
N ASP A 138 -0.61 17.45 -7.48
CA ASP A 138 -0.80 18.70 -8.20
C ASP A 138 -2.23 18.85 -8.77
N THR A 139 -2.87 17.73 -9.08
CA THR A 139 -4.26 17.64 -9.52
C THR A 139 -4.99 16.63 -8.65
N GLN A 140 -6.16 17.00 -8.16
CA GLN A 140 -6.98 16.12 -7.34
C GLN A 140 -7.44 14.90 -8.15
N PRO A 141 -7.11 13.65 -7.72
CA PRO A 141 -7.58 12.45 -8.39
C PRO A 141 -9.08 12.22 -8.13
N ASP A 142 -9.71 11.42 -8.97
CA ASP A 142 -11.05 10.89 -8.72
C ASP A 142 -10.95 9.49 -8.11
N LEU A 143 -11.31 9.38 -6.83
CA LEU A 143 -11.34 8.13 -6.06
C LEU A 143 -12.76 7.71 -5.69
N GLY A 144 -13.77 8.19 -6.41
CA GLY A 144 -15.19 7.96 -6.07
C GLY A 144 -15.63 6.50 -6.03
N SER A 145 -14.89 5.58 -6.61
CA SER A 145 -15.14 4.13 -6.55
C SER A 145 -14.18 3.37 -5.63
N VAL A 146 -13.27 4.05 -4.94
CA VAL A 146 -12.19 3.42 -4.17
C VAL A 146 -12.54 3.38 -2.69
N ARG A 147 -12.42 2.19 -2.09
CA ARG A 147 -12.54 2.00 -0.64
C ARG A 147 -11.15 1.95 0.00
N VAL A 148 -10.96 2.69 1.10
CA VAL A 148 -9.68 2.71 1.80
C VAL A 148 -9.88 2.46 3.29
N TRP A 149 -9.15 1.50 3.84
CA TRP A 149 -9.05 1.28 5.28
C TRP A 149 -7.67 1.72 5.77
N ILE A 150 -7.64 2.48 6.87
CA ILE A 150 -6.40 3.00 7.46
C ILE A 150 -6.34 2.60 8.93
N GLY A 151 -5.32 1.81 9.30
CA GLY A 151 -5.02 1.41 10.67
C GLY A 151 -3.84 2.18 11.27
N ALA A 152 -4.06 2.86 12.39
CA ALA A 152 -3.07 3.65 13.09
C ALA A 152 -2.86 3.18 14.53
N GLY A 153 -1.63 3.27 15.05
CA GLY A 153 -1.33 3.11 16.46
C GLY A 153 -1.64 4.40 17.23
N SER A 154 -2.34 4.30 18.37
CA SER A 154 -2.68 5.47 19.18
C SER A 154 -1.47 6.13 19.87
N SER A 155 -0.36 5.37 19.99
CA SER A 155 0.89 5.83 20.60
C SER A 155 2.08 5.60 19.63
N ASP A 156 1.83 5.67 18.32
CA ASP A 156 2.87 5.49 17.30
C ASP A 156 3.88 6.65 17.36
N PRO A 157 5.16 6.39 17.67
CA PRO A 157 6.18 7.44 17.75
C PRO A 157 6.66 7.91 16.38
N ILE A 158 6.37 7.16 15.29
CA ILE A 158 6.82 7.44 13.92
C ILE A 158 5.73 8.17 13.13
N VAL A 159 4.48 7.72 13.27
CA VAL A 159 3.33 8.29 12.55
C VAL A 159 2.32 8.87 13.54
N PRO A 160 2.40 10.19 13.82
CA PRO A 160 1.41 10.85 14.67
C PRO A 160 0.00 10.68 14.14
N ALA A 161 -0.98 10.58 15.06
CA ALA A 161 -2.40 10.45 14.69
C ALA A 161 -2.93 11.58 13.80
N SER A 162 -2.31 12.78 13.87
CA SER A 162 -2.61 13.91 12.98
C SER A 162 -2.29 13.60 11.50
N GLU A 163 -1.15 12.95 11.24
CA GLU A 163 -0.73 12.55 9.89
C GLU A 163 -1.73 11.56 9.28
N THR A 164 -2.13 10.55 10.05
CA THR A 164 -3.13 9.57 9.60
C THR A 164 -4.49 10.22 9.31
N LYS A 165 -4.93 11.17 10.17
CA LYS A 165 -6.16 11.91 9.93
C LYS A 165 -6.08 12.79 8.69
N GLN A 166 -4.96 13.46 8.48
CA GLN A 166 -4.72 14.28 7.29
C GLN A 166 -4.73 13.44 6.01
N LEU A 167 -4.12 12.25 6.02
CA LEU A 167 -4.20 11.31 4.89
C LEU A 167 -5.66 10.91 4.61
N ALA A 168 -6.43 10.56 5.65
CA ALA A 168 -7.83 10.20 5.49
C ALA A 168 -8.68 11.35 4.91
N GLU A 169 -8.45 12.58 5.34
CA GLU A 169 -9.12 13.77 4.81
C GLU A 169 -8.74 14.03 3.34
N LEU A 170 -7.45 13.88 3.00
CA LEU A 170 -6.97 14.02 1.62
C LEU A 170 -7.64 13.01 0.69
N LEU A 171 -7.73 11.74 1.08
CA LEU A 171 -8.38 10.70 0.29
C LEU A 171 -9.89 10.88 0.19
N ARG A 172 -10.55 11.31 1.27
CA ARG A 172 -11.99 11.66 1.25
C ARG A 172 -12.28 12.84 0.35
N SER A 173 -11.45 13.87 0.38
CA SER A 173 -11.61 15.03 -0.52
C SER A 173 -11.50 14.64 -1.99
N ALA A 174 -10.76 13.57 -2.30
CA ALA A 174 -10.68 12.97 -3.63
C ALA A 174 -11.84 12.02 -3.95
N GLY A 175 -12.80 11.82 -3.03
CA GLY A 175 -14.00 11.01 -3.24
C GLY A 175 -13.94 9.60 -2.67
N ALA A 176 -12.82 9.14 -2.09
CA ALA A 176 -12.71 7.80 -1.55
C ALA A 176 -13.62 7.57 -0.33
N ASP A 177 -14.16 6.34 -0.21
CA ASP A 177 -14.81 5.85 1.00
C ASP A 177 -13.73 5.40 2.00
N VAL A 178 -13.47 6.23 3.02
CA VAL A 178 -12.36 6.02 3.95
C VAL A 178 -12.83 5.64 5.35
N THR A 179 -12.48 4.43 5.77
CA THR A 179 -12.55 3.94 7.14
C THR A 179 -11.21 4.16 7.84
N ILE A 180 -11.22 4.79 9.00
CA ILE A 180 -10.02 4.97 9.84
C ILE A 180 -10.24 4.29 11.20
N ARG A 181 -9.22 3.60 11.70
CA ARG A 181 -9.20 2.91 13.00
C ARG A 181 -7.95 3.25 13.77
N PHE A 182 -8.10 3.46 15.07
CA PHE A 182 -7.00 3.66 16.00
C PHE A 182 -6.94 2.51 17.00
N PHE A 183 -5.81 1.83 17.05
CA PHE A 183 -5.56 0.70 17.94
C PHE A 183 -4.60 1.09 19.06
N GLN A 184 -4.72 0.46 20.21
CA GLN A 184 -3.72 0.62 21.27
C GLN A 184 -2.39 0.00 20.82
N GLY A 185 -1.31 0.77 20.91
CA GLY A 185 0.02 0.35 20.51
C GLY A 185 0.76 1.40 19.69
N GLY A 186 1.95 1.04 19.27
CA GLY A 186 2.88 1.87 18.52
C GLY A 186 2.82 1.63 17.02
N HIS A 187 4.02 1.56 16.43
CA HIS A 187 4.17 1.37 14.97
C HIS A 187 3.96 -0.08 14.53
N GLU A 188 4.13 -1.05 15.42
CA GLU A 188 3.93 -2.47 15.16
C GLU A 188 2.48 -2.82 14.82
N LEU A 189 2.29 -3.88 14.01
CA LEU A 189 0.97 -4.45 13.75
C LEU A 189 0.54 -5.36 14.90
N THR A 190 -0.73 -5.26 15.28
CA THR A 190 -1.36 -6.13 16.26
C THR A 190 -2.39 -7.04 15.61
N GLN A 191 -2.79 -8.11 16.30
CA GLN A 191 -3.87 -8.98 15.81
C GLN A 191 -5.21 -8.23 15.67
N ALA A 192 -5.44 -7.19 16.48
CA ALA A 192 -6.63 -6.38 16.37
C ALA A 192 -6.67 -5.56 15.06
N ASP A 193 -5.51 -5.04 14.62
CA ASP A 193 -5.39 -4.37 13.32
C ASP A 193 -5.77 -5.32 12.17
N VAL A 194 -5.21 -6.53 12.20
CA VAL A 194 -5.41 -7.52 11.13
C VAL A 194 -6.86 -8.00 11.09
N HIS A 195 -7.45 -8.27 12.26
CA HIS A 195 -8.83 -8.72 12.36
C HIS A 195 -9.84 -7.68 11.83
N ASP A 196 -9.71 -6.40 12.25
CA ASP A 196 -10.59 -5.31 11.77
C ASP A 196 -10.43 -5.08 10.26
N ALA A 197 -9.18 -5.11 9.75
CA ALA A 197 -8.92 -5.01 8.32
C ALA A 197 -9.52 -6.19 7.52
N GLN A 198 -9.48 -7.41 8.08
CA GLN A 198 -10.09 -8.59 7.48
C GLN A 198 -11.62 -8.46 7.42
N GLU A 199 -12.27 -8.01 8.50
CA GLU A 199 -13.70 -7.77 8.53
C GLU A 199 -14.12 -6.70 7.50
N TRP A 200 -13.37 -5.60 7.44
CA TRP A 200 -13.60 -4.56 6.44
C TRP A 200 -13.46 -5.06 4.99
N LEU A 201 -12.49 -5.94 4.73
CA LEU A 201 -12.26 -6.50 3.39
C LEU A 201 -13.42 -7.42 2.94
N ARG A 202 -14.13 -8.03 3.89
CA ARG A 202 -15.29 -8.92 3.62
C ARG A 202 -16.60 -8.17 3.41
N ALA A 203 -16.73 -6.98 3.99
CA ALA A 203 -17.91 -6.11 3.86
C ALA A 203 -17.98 -5.47 2.46
#